data_c68b639ed2cc2f5327484514bf1f071e
#
_entry.id   c68b639ed2cc2f5327484514bf1f071e
#
_cell.length_a   1.000
_cell.length_b   1.000
_cell.length_c   1.000
_cell.angle_alpha   90.00
_cell.angle_beta   90.00
_cell.angle_gamma   90.00
#
_symmetry.space_group_name_H-M   'P 1'
#
loop_
_entity.id
_entity.type
_entity.pdbx_description
1 polymer ?
#
loop_
_entity_poly.entity_id
_entity_poly.type
_entity_poly.pdbx_seq_one_letter_code
_entity_poly.pdbx_strand_id
1 'polypeptide(L)'
;MTVAARKRPANLIYQGSVKNVWQAPAGDHKLWFEYTDDYSVFDWGKMPDTISHKGLSLACLGAFFFEKMAQPEFWQELKSSPALKRFDPLWLSQRFKHEVYAGDGGLAKAGLPSHFLRLTDGSQGKLSLVQMGKTLSTDGETGDKNDKEAGRESLYLEVKEAKVGHPRRHSIMGKELYFYPTSSLVKDSPSALALIPLEIVFRFGMPEGSSLKSRLAKNPAYLNELGLKDMPKEGEWFAHPVLEFFTKLESKDRLLSFQEASTMAGLTAEHFETMVELSLATALGLYAIFATRGVELWDGKVEMLLDGRAQTAARSILLADSIGPDELRLLYKGQHLSKEIIRIYYRGSKWEKAVKEAQEICQQKGIADWKAYCQKHYGVNPEPLSPSFKAAIDKLYCVLLNHVSAVNVFDGRPDIDTFLLELKAAIKSGESK
;
A
#
# COMPACT_ATOMS: atom_id res chain seq x y z
N MET A 1 -34.72 -16.58 -7.60
CA MET A 1 -33.98 -16.07 -6.42
C MET A 1 -34.01 -14.57 -6.53
N THR A 2 -34.63 -13.86 -5.59
CA THR A 2 -34.68 -12.40 -5.54
C THR A 2 -33.27 -11.92 -5.27
N VAL A 3 -32.67 -11.18 -6.22
CA VAL A 3 -31.38 -10.52 -6.02
C VAL A 3 -31.58 -9.54 -4.85
N ALA A 4 -30.89 -9.78 -3.73
CA ALA A 4 -30.93 -8.88 -2.59
C ALA A 4 -30.45 -7.50 -3.05
N ALA A 5 -31.25 -6.46 -2.79
CA ALA A 5 -30.91 -5.09 -3.19
C ALA A 5 -29.53 -4.72 -2.63
N ARG A 6 -28.61 -4.29 -3.50
CA ARG A 6 -27.28 -3.83 -3.10
C ARG A 6 -27.42 -2.59 -2.22
N LYS A 7 -26.79 -2.62 -1.06
CA LYS A 7 -26.77 -1.46 -0.17
C LYS A 7 -25.66 -0.50 -0.65
N ARG A 8 -26.03 0.76 -0.85
CA ARG A 8 -25.03 1.82 -1.04
C ARG A 8 -24.46 2.26 0.31
N PRO A 9 -23.18 2.73 0.35
CA PRO A 9 -22.63 3.28 1.60
C PRO A 9 -23.46 4.47 2.07
N ALA A 10 -23.56 4.63 3.39
CA ALA A 10 -24.45 5.66 3.96
C ALA A 10 -23.81 7.05 3.86
N ASN A 11 -22.58 7.22 4.38
CA ASN A 11 -21.92 8.51 4.47
C ASN A 11 -20.46 8.40 4.01
N LEU A 12 -20.00 9.40 3.23
CA LEU A 12 -18.59 9.59 2.92
C LEU A 12 -17.91 10.21 4.14
N ILE A 13 -16.94 9.49 4.71
CA ILE A 13 -16.15 9.93 5.87
C ILE A 13 -14.90 10.68 5.42
N TYR A 14 -14.24 10.15 4.37
CA TYR A 14 -13.01 10.75 3.86
C TYR A 14 -12.89 10.49 2.36
N GLN A 15 -12.49 11.53 1.63
CA GLN A 15 -12.19 11.47 0.20
C GLN A 15 -10.69 11.71 -0.01
N GLY A 16 -9.98 10.66 -0.41
CA GLY A 16 -8.57 10.73 -0.80
C GLY A 16 -8.37 10.98 -2.29
N SER A 17 -7.11 11.00 -2.70
CA SER A 17 -6.75 11.12 -4.12
C SER A 17 -7.04 9.84 -4.93
N VAL A 18 -7.02 8.68 -4.28
CA VAL A 18 -7.15 7.35 -4.92
C VAL A 18 -8.05 6.39 -4.16
N LYS A 19 -8.54 6.78 -2.99
CA LYS A 19 -9.37 5.96 -2.11
C LYS A 19 -10.37 6.82 -1.35
N ASN A 20 -11.63 6.40 -1.33
CA ASN A 20 -12.68 6.96 -0.51
C ASN A 20 -12.93 6.04 0.69
N VAL A 21 -13.26 6.63 1.83
CA VAL A 21 -13.66 5.90 3.05
C VAL A 21 -15.11 6.23 3.36
N TRP A 22 -15.92 5.20 3.40
CA TRP A 22 -17.35 5.29 3.64
C TRP A 22 -17.72 4.62 4.96
N GLN A 23 -18.77 5.07 5.59
CA GLN A 23 -19.40 4.34 6.68
C GLN A 23 -20.17 3.13 6.10
N ALA A 24 -19.94 1.95 6.67
CA ALA A 24 -20.68 0.76 6.25
C ALA A 24 -22.16 0.87 6.62
N PRO A 25 -23.10 0.38 5.79
CA PRO A 25 -24.54 0.54 6.01
C PRO A 25 -25.08 -0.03 7.32
N ALA A 26 -24.40 -1.02 7.90
CA ALA A 26 -24.81 -1.67 9.15
C ALA A 26 -24.37 -0.92 10.42
N GLY A 27 -23.63 0.17 10.33
CA GLY A 27 -23.33 1.08 11.44
C GLY A 27 -22.38 0.58 12.52
N ASP A 28 -22.03 -0.69 12.56
CA ASP A 28 -21.35 -1.31 13.70
C ASP A 28 -19.82 -1.25 13.59
N HIS A 29 -19.25 -0.03 13.76
CA HIS A 29 -17.79 0.17 13.75
C HIS A 29 -17.08 -0.48 12.55
N LYS A 30 -17.69 -0.32 11.37
CA LYS A 30 -17.16 -0.82 10.10
C LYS A 30 -17.10 0.28 9.08
N LEU A 31 -16.04 0.24 8.29
CA LEU A 31 -15.81 1.16 7.17
C LEU A 31 -15.74 0.36 5.87
N TRP A 32 -16.07 1.04 4.79
CA TRP A 32 -15.87 0.55 3.44
C TRP A 32 -14.81 1.39 2.73
N PHE A 33 -13.75 0.76 2.27
CA PHE A 33 -12.73 1.37 1.43
C PHE A 33 -13.10 1.14 -0.03
N GLU A 34 -13.37 2.23 -0.74
CA GLU A 34 -13.57 2.26 -2.17
C GLU A 34 -12.31 2.79 -2.85
N TYR A 35 -11.66 1.97 -3.64
CA TYR A 35 -10.55 2.41 -4.46
C TYR A 35 -11.08 2.99 -5.76
N THR A 36 -10.52 4.12 -6.20
CA THR A 36 -10.92 4.77 -7.44
C THR A 36 -9.94 4.48 -8.56
N ASP A 37 -10.37 4.70 -9.79
CA ASP A 37 -9.51 4.62 -10.97
C ASP A 37 -8.54 5.80 -11.08
N ASP A 38 -8.67 6.80 -10.19
CA ASP A 38 -7.73 7.90 -10.08
C ASP A 38 -6.33 7.40 -9.68
N TYR A 39 -5.30 8.10 -10.11
CA TYR A 39 -3.94 7.88 -9.65
C TYR A 39 -3.29 9.20 -9.24
N SER A 40 -2.23 9.11 -8.45
CA SER A 40 -1.46 10.26 -7.97
C SER A 40 0.03 9.94 -8.04
N VAL A 41 0.82 10.86 -8.56
CA VAL A 41 2.28 10.81 -8.53
C VAL A 41 2.86 12.11 -8.00
N PHE A 42 4.00 12.03 -7.31
CA PHE A 42 4.71 13.17 -6.70
C PHE A 42 3.84 14.02 -5.76
N ASP A 43 2.89 13.37 -5.06
CA ASP A 43 1.96 13.99 -4.10
C ASP A 43 1.08 15.12 -4.72
N TRP A 44 0.93 15.10 -6.04
CA TRP A 44 0.13 16.10 -6.75
C TRP A 44 -1.38 16.02 -6.44
N GLY A 45 -1.85 14.88 -6.01
CA GLY A 45 -3.28 14.55 -5.92
C GLY A 45 -3.76 13.89 -7.20
N LYS A 46 -5.04 14.08 -7.56
CA LYS A 46 -5.60 13.47 -8.77
C LYS A 46 -4.91 13.96 -10.02
N MET A 47 -4.54 13.02 -10.88
CA MET A 47 -3.96 13.28 -12.20
C MET A 47 -5.07 13.56 -13.22
N PRO A 48 -4.75 14.08 -14.44
CA PRO A 48 -5.76 14.52 -15.40
C PRO A 48 -6.59 13.41 -16.03
N ASP A 49 -6.11 12.17 -16.00
CA ASP A 49 -6.81 10.97 -16.48
C ASP A 49 -6.92 9.90 -15.41
N THR A 50 -7.56 8.78 -15.71
CA THR A 50 -7.77 7.64 -14.81
C THR A 50 -7.14 6.38 -15.40
N ILE A 51 -6.99 5.33 -14.61
CA ILE A 51 -6.54 4.00 -15.06
C ILE A 51 -7.72 3.05 -14.94
N SER A 52 -8.18 2.54 -16.08
CA SER A 52 -9.37 1.69 -16.13
C SER A 52 -9.26 0.46 -15.25
N HIS A 53 -10.29 0.19 -14.45
CA HIS A 53 -10.39 -0.93 -13.51
C HIS A 53 -9.30 -0.98 -12.42
N LYS A 54 -8.52 0.08 -12.24
CA LYS A 54 -7.51 0.15 -11.17
C LYS A 54 -8.15 -0.05 -9.80
N GLY A 55 -9.24 0.66 -9.52
CA GLY A 55 -9.95 0.59 -8.24
C GLY A 55 -10.44 -0.82 -7.92
N LEU A 56 -11.10 -1.46 -8.89
CA LEU A 56 -11.58 -2.85 -8.75
C LEU A 56 -10.42 -3.82 -8.52
N SER A 57 -9.33 -3.68 -9.28
CA SER A 57 -8.15 -4.53 -9.16
C SER A 57 -7.47 -4.38 -7.79
N LEU A 58 -7.38 -3.16 -7.26
CA LEU A 58 -6.80 -2.90 -5.94
C LEU A 58 -7.65 -3.51 -4.82
N ALA A 59 -8.98 -3.38 -4.90
CA ALA A 59 -9.87 -4.03 -3.93
C ALA A 59 -9.72 -5.56 -3.94
N CYS A 60 -9.69 -6.17 -5.13
CA CYS A 60 -9.51 -7.61 -5.29
C CYS A 60 -8.13 -8.09 -4.80
N LEU A 61 -7.03 -7.38 -5.15
CA LEU A 61 -5.68 -7.73 -4.69
C LEU A 61 -5.55 -7.57 -3.18
N GLY A 62 -6.08 -6.49 -2.60
CA GLY A 62 -6.09 -6.29 -1.16
C GLY A 62 -6.81 -7.42 -0.44
N ALA A 63 -8.02 -7.79 -0.90
CA ALA A 63 -8.77 -8.92 -0.36
C ALA A 63 -7.97 -10.23 -0.46
N PHE A 64 -7.36 -10.50 -1.62
CA PHE A 64 -6.54 -11.69 -1.83
C PHE A 64 -5.38 -11.79 -0.84
N PHE A 65 -4.63 -10.71 -0.63
CA PHE A 65 -3.51 -10.72 0.31
C PHE A 65 -3.97 -10.90 1.75
N PHE A 66 -4.99 -10.17 2.18
CA PHE A 66 -5.53 -10.30 3.53
C PHE A 66 -6.06 -11.71 3.78
N GLU A 67 -6.84 -12.26 2.85
CA GLU A 67 -7.42 -13.61 2.99
C GLU A 67 -6.36 -14.71 3.00
N LYS A 68 -5.36 -14.61 2.12
CA LYS A 68 -4.28 -15.59 2.05
C LYS A 68 -3.43 -15.57 3.31
N MET A 69 -3.04 -14.40 3.79
CA MET A 69 -2.23 -14.27 4.99
C MET A 69 -3.02 -14.50 6.30
N ALA A 70 -4.36 -14.44 6.27
CA ALA A 70 -5.18 -14.82 7.41
C ALA A 70 -5.20 -16.34 7.66
N GLN A 71 -4.72 -17.17 6.73
CA GLN A 71 -4.69 -18.62 6.88
C GLN A 71 -3.43 -19.07 7.63
N PRO A 72 -3.54 -19.81 8.74
CA PRO A 72 -2.39 -20.34 9.46
C PRO A 72 -1.50 -21.24 8.60
N GLU A 73 -2.11 -22.01 7.68
CA GLU A 73 -1.43 -22.91 6.76
C GLU A 73 -0.43 -22.19 5.87
N PHE A 74 -0.77 -20.98 5.41
CA PHE A 74 0.14 -20.13 4.63
C PHE A 74 1.45 -19.87 5.38
N TRP A 75 1.38 -19.60 6.68
CA TRP A 75 2.55 -19.30 7.51
C TRP A 75 3.35 -20.56 7.85
N GLN A 76 2.68 -21.71 8.01
CA GLN A 76 3.35 -22.99 8.20
C GLN A 76 4.16 -23.38 6.96
N GLU A 77 3.59 -23.21 5.77
CA GLU A 77 4.25 -23.45 4.48
C GLU A 77 5.37 -22.44 4.19
N LEU A 78 5.20 -21.18 4.61
CA LEU A 78 6.17 -20.10 4.37
C LEU A 78 7.56 -20.46 4.89
N LYS A 79 7.64 -21.11 6.06
CA LYS A 79 8.90 -21.52 6.69
C LYS A 79 9.78 -22.39 5.79
N SER A 80 9.18 -23.20 4.95
CA SER A 80 9.87 -24.10 4.01
C SER A 80 9.87 -23.58 2.58
N SER A 81 9.37 -22.37 2.35
CA SER A 81 9.23 -21.80 1.00
C SER A 81 10.59 -21.64 0.30
N PRO A 82 10.74 -22.18 -0.91
CA PRO A 82 11.95 -21.95 -1.71
C PRO A 82 12.24 -20.47 -1.99
N ALA A 83 11.20 -19.62 -2.00
CA ALA A 83 11.33 -18.19 -2.21
C ALA A 83 12.20 -17.50 -1.14
N LEU A 84 12.21 -18.04 0.10
CA LEU A 84 12.98 -17.45 1.20
C LEU A 84 14.45 -17.89 1.26
N LYS A 85 14.89 -18.83 0.41
CA LYS A 85 16.27 -19.36 0.42
C LYS A 85 17.36 -18.31 0.16
N ARG A 86 16.99 -17.16 -0.40
CA ARG A 86 17.91 -16.04 -0.64
C ARG A 86 18.30 -15.27 0.62
N PHE A 87 17.47 -15.33 1.68
CA PHE A 87 17.70 -14.60 2.91
C PHE A 87 18.64 -15.38 3.86
N ASP A 88 19.28 -14.65 4.77
CA ASP A 88 20.14 -15.25 5.80
C ASP A 88 19.38 -16.31 6.60
N PRO A 89 19.85 -17.59 6.60
CA PRO A 89 19.13 -18.69 7.26
C PRO A 89 19.06 -18.51 8.78
N LEU A 90 20.08 -17.90 9.42
CA LEU A 90 20.09 -17.67 10.84
C LEU A 90 19.08 -16.61 11.22
N TRP A 91 19.04 -15.51 10.46
CA TRP A 91 18.07 -14.44 10.63
C TRP A 91 16.62 -14.97 10.46
N LEU A 92 16.34 -15.75 9.42
CA LEU A 92 15.02 -16.39 9.23
C LEU A 92 14.67 -17.31 10.39
N SER A 93 15.62 -18.14 10.86
CA SER A 93 15.38 -19.06 11.97
C SER A 93 14.98 -18.33 13.26
N GLN A 94 15.56 -17.16 13.53
CA GLN A 94 15.20 -16.33 14.68
C GLN A 94 13.75 -15.82 14.53
N ARG A 95 13.37 -15.30 13.36
CA ARG A 95 11.99 -14.82 13.11
C ARG A 95 10.97 -15.94 13.26
N PHE A 96 11.22 -17.11 12.69
CA PHE A 96 10.29 -18.25 12.78
C PHE A 96 10.18 -18.88 14.18
N LYS A 97 11.07 -18.53 15.11
CA LYS A 97 10.98 -18.92 16.53
C LYS A 97 10.35 -17.84 17.40
N HIS A 98 10.22 -16.63 16.91
CA HIS A 98 9.65 -15.51 17.65
C HIS A 98 8.18 -15.76 18.00
N GLU A 99 7.70 -15.23 19.13
CA GLU A 99 6.32 -15.41 19.61
C GLU A 99 5.26 -14.96 18.61
N VAL A 100 5.50 -13.87 17.90
CA VAL A 100 4.59 -13.39 16.83
C VAL A 100 4.37 -14.45 15.77
N TYR A 101 5.34 -15.30 15.49
CA TYR A 101 5.21 -16.37 14.50
C TYR A 101 4.76 -17.70 15.14
N ALA A 102 5.43 -18.19 16.18
CA ALA A 102 5.28 -19.54 16.73
C ALA A 102 4.47 -19.60 18.03
N GLY A 103 4.27 -18.48 18.71
CA GLY A 103 3.58 -18.39 20.00
C GLY A 103 2.09 -18.71 19.95
N ASP A 104 1.45 -18.69 21.12
CA ASP A 104 -0.01 -18.80 21.19
C ASP A 104 -0.68 -17.54 20.61
N GLY A 105 -1.57 -17.75 19.62
CA GLY A 105 -2.11 -16.66 18.82
C GLY A 105 -1.17 -16.14 17.72
N GLY A 106 0.04 -16.71 17.58
CA GLY A 106 0.99 -16.35 16.51
C GLY A 106 0.55 -16.79 15.12
N LEU A 107 1.27 -16.32 14.11
CA LEU A 107 0.90 -16.47 12.70
C LEU A 107 0.69 -17.92 12.27
N ALA A 108 1.56 -18.84 12.70
CA ALA A 108 1.49 -20.25 12.34
C ALA A 108 0.29 -20.99 12.96
N LYS A 109 -0.38 -20.42 13.96
CA LYS A 109 -1.55 -20.99 14.62
C LYS A 109 -2.86 -20.25 14.33
N ALA A 110 -2.80 -18.95 14.12
CA ALA A 110 -3.97 -18.08 14.06
C ALA A 110 -4.02 -17.16 12.82
N GLY A 111 -3.02 -17.24 11.93
CA GLY A 111 -2.92 -16.35 10.76
C GLY A 111 -2.63 -14.90 11.11
N LEU A 112 -2.50 -14.06 10.09
CA LEU A 112 -2.20 -12.64 10.22
C LEU A 112 -3.40 -11.88 10.81
N PRO A 113 -3.24 -11.19 11.95
CA PRO A 113 -4.26 -10.29 12.45
C PRO A 113 -4.37 -9.05 11.56
N SER A 114 -5.58 -8.72 11.14
CA SER A 114 -5.81 -7.55 10.30
C SER A 114 -7.16 -6.88 10.60
N HIS A 115 -7.31 -5.68 10.10
CA HIS A 115 -8.58 -4.96 10.14
C HIS A 115 -9.58 -5.43 9.08
N PHE A 116 -9.13 -6.16 8.08
CA PHE A 116 -9.95 -6.64 6.97
C PHE A 116 -11.02 -7.62 7.44
N LEU A 117 -12.23 -7.47 6.89
CA LEU A 117 -13.37 -8.33 7.18
C LEU A 117 -13.79 -9.12 5.93
N ARG A 118 -14.00 -8.43 4.81
CA ARG A 118 -14.41 -9.05 3.54
C ARG A 118 -14.33 -8.11 2.35
N LEU A 119 -14.35 -8.69 1.15
CA LEU A 119 -14.67 -8.00 -0.09
C LEU A 119 -16.20 -8.00 -0.28
N THR A 120 -16.80 -6.88 -0.68
CA THR A 120 -18.24 -6.74 -0.89
C THR A 120 -18.57 -5.74 -2.01
N ASP A 121 -19.68 -5.99 -2.70
CA ASP A 121 -20.32 -5.07 -3.66
C ASP A 121 -21.53 -4.34 -3.05
N GLY A 122 -21.65 -4.38 -1.73
CA GLY A 122 -22.83 -3.88 -1.01
C GLY A 122 -23.92 -4.94 -0.80
N SER A 123 -23.79 -6.14 -1.36
CA SER A 123 -24.63 -7.31 -1.01
C SER A 123 -24.27 -7.83 0.38
N GLN A 124 -25.15 -8.66 0.97
CA GLN A 124 -24.92 -9.20 2.31
C GLN A 124 -23.84 -10.30 2.34
N GLY A 125 -23.40 -10.81 1.19
CA GLY A 125 -22.41 -11.89 1.08
C GLY A 125 -20.96 -11.40 1.06
N LYS A 126 -20.04 -12.34 1.36
CA LYS A 126 -18.62 -12.19 1.05
C LYS A 126 -18.41 -12.58 -0.41
N LEU A 127 -17.73 -11.73 -1.16
CA LEU A 127 -17.36 -12.04 -2.54
C LEU A 127 -15.99 -12.76 -2.57
N SER A 128 -15.87 -13.76 -3.43
CA SER A 128 -14.58 -14.35 -3.77
C SER A 128 -14.11 -13.89 -5.14
N LEU A 129 -12.79 -13.98 -5.39
CA LEU A 129 -12.24 -13.61 -6.70
C LEU A 129 -12.81 -14.44 -7.85
N VAL A 130 -13.14 -15.73 -7.59
CA VAL A 130 -13.76 -16.61 -8.59
C VAL A 130 -15.17 -16.14 -8.95
N GLN A 131 -15.94 -15.67 -7.97
CA GLN A 131 -17.26 -15.07 -8.22
C GLN A 131 -17.14 -13.78 -9.04
N MET A 132 -16.14 -12.94 -8.72
CA MET A 132 -15.87 -11.71 -9.44
C MET A 132 -15.55 -11.96 -10.92
N GLY A 133 -14.69 -12.96 -11.23
CA GLY A 133 -14.40 -13.31 -12.62
C GLY A 133 -15.63 -13.70 -13.43
N LYS A 134 -16.59 -14.38 -12.81
CA LYS A 134 -17.88 -14.72 -13.47
C LYS A 134 -18.77 -13.50 -13.70
N THR A 135 -18.79 -12.56 -12.76
CA THR A 135 -19.61 -11.34 -12.86
C THR A 135 -19.07 -10.39 -13.93
N LEU A 136 -17.75 -10.16 -13.95
CA LEU A 136 -17.11 -9.23 -14.89
C LEU A 136 -17.07 -9.75 -16.34
N SER A 137 -17.10 -11.09 -16.55
CA SER A 137 -17.14 -11.67 -17.89
C SER A 137 -18.52 -11.58 -18.56
N THR A 138 -19.60 -11.45 -17.80
CA THR A 138 -20.97 -11.32 -18.34
C THR A 138 -21.32 -9.91 -18.80
N ASP A 139 -20.62 -8.89 -18.30
CA ASP A 139 -20.92 -7.47 -18.62
C ASP A 139 -20.23 -6.99 -19.92
N GLY A 140 -19.43 -7.86 -20.57
CA GLY A 140 -18.68 -7.53 -21.80
C GLY A 140 -19.51 -7.47 -23.09
N GLU A 141 -20.76 -7.95 -23.12
CA GLU A 141 -21.55 -8.09 -24.35
C GLU A 141 -22.72 -7.10 -24.52
N THR A 142 -23.07 -6.27 -23.53
CA THR A 142 -24.24 -5.38 -23.59
C THR A 142 -23.97 -3.92 -23.24
N GLY A 143 -22.80 -3.40 -23.58
CA GLY A 143 -22.46 -1.98 -23.34
C GLY A 143 -23.13 -1.03 -24.30
N ASP A 144 -24.35 -0.56 -24.02
CA ASP A 144 -24.92 0.64 -24.64
C ASP A 144 -24.07 1.86 -24.21
N LYS A 145 -23.58 2.60 -25.21
CA LYS A 145 -22.61 3.69 -25.06
C LYS A 145 -23.14 4.92 -24.27
N ASN A 146 -24.38 4.88 -23.80
CA ASN A 146 -25.04 5.99 -23.10
C ASN A 146 -25.12 5.85 -21.57
N ASP A 147 -24.76 4.71 -20.99
CA ASP A 147 -24.78 4.49 -19.53
C ASP A 147 -23.38 4.71 -18.90
N LYS A 148 -22.84 5.93 -19.01
CA LYS A 148 -21.52 6.26 -18.43
C LYS A 148 -21.49 6.36 -16.91
N GLU A 149 -22.58 6.34 -16.20
CA GLU A 149 -22.63 6.47 -14.73
C GLU A 149 -23.42 5.39 -13.97
N ALA A 150 -24.24 4.59 -14.62
CA ALA A 150 -25.19 3.69 -13.93
C ALA A 150 -24.73 2.22 -13.77
N GLY A 151 -23.60 1.79 -14.33
CA GLY A 151 -23.19 0.38 -14.44
C GLY A 151 -21.87 -0.03 -13.81
N ARG A 152 -21.07 0.88 -13.24
CA ARG A 152 -19.83 0.47 -12.55
C ARG A 152 -20.18 -0.14 -11.20
N GLU A 153 -19.99 -1.45 -11.08
CA GLU A 153 -20.07 -2.12 -9.78
C GLU A 153 -18.94 -1.65 -8.90
N SER A 154 -19.24 -0.82 -7.88
CA SER A 154 -18.25 -0.46 -6.88
C SER A 154 -17.96 -1.68 -6.00
N LEU A 155 -16.68 -1.97 -5.80
CA LEU A 155 -16.20 -2.95 -4.82
C LEU A 155 -15.61 -2.23 -3.62
N TYR A 156 -15.89 -2.78 -2.46
CA TYR A 156 -15.41 -2.25 -1.21
C TYR A 156 -14.65 -3.31 -0.42
N LEU A 157 -13.55 -2.92 0.21
CA LEU A 157 -13.02 -3.66 1.34
C LEU A 157 -13.77 -3.22 2.60
N GLU A 158 -14.54 -4.13 3.19
CA GLU A 158 -15.11 -3.91 4.51
C GLU A 158 -14.04 -4.17 5.56
N VAL A 159 -13.82 -3.18 6.41
CA VAL A 159 -12.77 -3.19 7.43
C VAL A 159 -13.32 -2.77 8.79
N LYS A 160 -12.64 -3.17 9.87
CA LYS A 160 -12.90 -2.66 11.21
C LYS A 160 -12.56 -1.17 11.28
N GLU A 161 -13.42 -0.38 11.87
CA GLU A 161 -13.16 1.03 12.15
C GLU A 161 -12.08 1.16 13.22
N ALA A 162 -11.17 2.09 13.03
CA ALA A 162 -10.17 2.46 14.02
C ALA A 162 -10.17 3.97 14.25
N LYS A 163 -9.89 4.39 15.47
CA LYS A 163 -9.69 5.80 15.77
C LYS A 163 -8.37 6.29 15.19
N VAL A 164 -8.42 7.48 14.58
CA VAL A 164 -7.25 8.20 14.09
C VAL A 164 -6.97 9.37 15.02
N GLY A 165 -5.82 9.31 15.70
CA GLY A 165 -5.36 10.37 16.59
C GLY A 165 -4.56 11.42 15.85
N HIS A 166 -5.22 12.47 15.38
CA HIS A 166 -4.51 13.57 14.73
C HIS A 166 -3.59 14.29 15.71
N PRO A 167 -2.32 14.55 15.34
CA PRO A 167 -1.40 15.29 16.19
C PRO A 167 -1.83 16.73 16.35
N ARG A 168 -1.62 17.28 17.54
CA ARG A 168 -1.73 18.73 17.78
C ARG A 168 -0.46 19.40 17.30
N ARG A 169 -0.61 20.42 16.45
CA ARG A 169 0.50 21.22 15.94
C ARG A 169 0.73 22.45 16.81
N HIS A 170 1.96 22.67 17.21
CA HIS A 170 2.39 23.84 17.95
C HIS A 170 3.61 24.46 17.30
N SER A 171 3.64 25.79 17.17
CA SER A 171 4.83 26.52 16.76
C SER A 171 5.59 26.99 17.99
N ILE A 172 6.82 26.51 18.17
CA ILE A 172 7.67 26.88 19.30
C ILE A 172 9.01 27.37 18.70
N MET A 173 9.36 28.62 19.00
CA MET A 173 10.58 29.27 18.48
C MET A 173 10.68 29.21 16.94
N GLY A 174 9.54 29.36 16.25
CA GLY A 174 9.46 29.31 14.79
C GLY A 174 9.58 27.89 14.20
N LYS A 175 9.59 26.84 15.03
CA LYS A 175 9.60 25.44 14.58
C LYS A 175 8.23 24.82 14.81
N GLU A 176 7.73 24.09 13.80
CA GLU A 176 6.51 23.31 13.90
C GLU A 176 6.79 21.98 14.63
N LEU A 177 6.06 21.74 15.73
CA LEU A 177 6.13 20.52 16.52
C LEU A 177 4.77 19.81 16.51
N TYR A 178 4.80 18.48 16.44
CA TYR A 178 3.62 17.62 16.41
C TYR A 178 3.54 16.77 17.69
N PHE A 179 2.40 16.80 18.37
CA PHE A 179 2.13 16.05 19.60
C PHE A 179 1.02 15.03 19.34
N TYR A 180 1.34 13.77 19.40
CA TYR A 180 0.44 12.66 19.12
C TYR A 180 -0.29 12.18 20.39
N PRO A 181 -1.62 12.03 20.38
CA PRO A 181 -2.39 11.60 21.54
C PRO A 181 -2.50 10.06 21.65
N THR A 182 -1.49 9.31 21.25
CA THR A 182 -1.56 7.86 20.99
C THR A 182 -1.99 7.02 22.20
N SER A 183 -1.53 7.33 23.42
CA SER A 183 -1.82 6.51 24.60
C SER A 183 -3.27 6.64 25.13
N SER A 184 -3.99 7.71 24.78
CA SER A 184 -5.37 7.92 25.23
C SER A 184 -6.42 7.34 24.28
N LEU A 185 -6.06 7.12 23.01
CA LEU A 185 -7.01 6.72 21.96
C LEU A 185 -7.64 5.36 22.19
N VAL A 186 -6.86 4.41 22.70
CA VAL A 186 -7.33 3.03 22.92
C VAL A 186 -8.25 2.95 24.12
N LYS A 187 -7.97 3.70 25.19
CA LYS A 187 -8.77 3.68 26.42
C LYS A 187 -10.17 4.24 26.23
N ASP A 188 -10.31 5.25 25.36
CA ASP A 188 -11.56 6.00 25.16
C ASP A 188 -12.34 5.56 23.92
N SER A 189 -11.93 4.47 23.25
CA SER A 189 -12.55 3.98 22.02
C SER A 189 -13.53 2.84 22.27
N PRO A 190 -14.80 2.93 21.82
CA PRO A 190 -15.73 1.79 21.84
C PRO A 190 -15.25 0.61 20.99
N SER A 191 -14.57 0.84 19.86
CA SER A 191 -13.98 -0.18 19.02
C SER A 191 -12.67 -0.74 19.58
N ALA A 192 -12.02 -0.02 20.51
CA ALA A 192 -10.70 -0.28 21.07
C ALA A 192 -9.56 -0.41 20.03
N LEU A 193 -9.79 -0.05 18.78
CA LEU A 193 -8.77 0.01 17.74
C LEU A 193 -8.28 1.44 17.56
N ALA A 194 -6.95 1.62 17.45
CA ALA A 194 -6.34 2.91 17.18
C ALA A 194 -5.25 2.78 16.11
N LEU A 195 -5.20 3.76 15.18
CA LEU A 195 -4.14 3.84 14.19
C LEU A 195 -2.81 4.17 14.89
N ILE A 196 -1.80 3.35 14.67
CA ILE A 196 -0.43 3.67 15.04
C ILE A 196 0.06 4.73 14.04
N PRO A 197 0.51 5.92 14.50
CA PRO A 197 0.77 7.05 13.61
C PRO A 197 2.12 6.94 12.88
N LEU A 198 2.40 5.76 12.36
CA LEU A 198 3.62 5.43 11.62
C LEU A 198 3.29 4.85 10.26
N GLU A 199 4.06 5.24 9.25
CA GLU A 199 4.23 4.49 8.01
C GLU A 199 5.47 3.61 8.15
N ILE A 200 5.32 2.32 7.95
CA ILE A 200 6.39 1.33 8.08
C ILE A 200 6.79 0.87 6.69
N VAL A 201 7.99 1.26 6.26
CA VAL A 201 8.53 0.90 4.95
C VAL A 201 9.48 -0.26 5.11
N PHE A 202 9.18 -1.38 4.47
CA PHE A 202 10.09 -2.52 4.39
C PHE A 202 10.86 -2.51 3.06
N ARG A 203 12.14 -2.93 3.09
CA ARG A 203 12.97 -3.01 1.88
C ARG A 203 13.73 -4.32 1.84
N PHE A 204 13.68 -4.95 0.69
CA PHE A 204 14.46 -6.16 0.38
C PHE A 204 15.78 -5.84 -0.35
N GLY A 205 15.96 -4.59 -0.77
CA GLY A 205 17.15 -4.15 -1.49
C GLY A 205 17.09 -2.67 -1.83
N MET A 206 18.03 -2.22 -2.66
CA MET A 206 18.10 -0.86 -3.16
C MET A 206 17.90 -0.82 -4.67
N PRO A 207 16.66 -0.89 -5.18
CA PRO A 207 16.39 -0.82 -6.61
C PRO A 207 16.75 0.55 -7.19
N GLU A 208 16.84 0.63 -8.52
CA GLU A 208 17.05 1.88 -9.22
C GLU A 208 16.00 2.93 -8.82
N GLY A 209 16.44 4.18 -8.60
CA GLY A 209 15.57 5.26 -8.15
C GLY A 209 15.09 5.13 -6.71
N SER A 210 15.71 4.29 -5.89
CA SER A 210 15.38 4.18 -4.47
C SER A 210 15.74 5.46 -3.72
N SER A 211 14.79 5.98 -2.93
CA SER A 211 15.04 7.12 -2.03
C SER A 211 16.04 6.82 -0.92
N LEU A 212 16.31 5.54 -0.63
CA LEU A 212 17.32 5.11 0.32
C LEU A 212 18.72 5.58 -0.10
N LYS A 213 19.05 5.52 -1.40
CA LYS A 213 20.33 6.00 -1.94
C LYS A 213 20.64 7.45 -1.53
N SER A 214 19.66 8.33 -1.68
CA SER A 214 19.84 9.74 -1.32
C SER A 214 19.94 9.97 0.19
N ARG A 215 19.25 9.16 1.02
CA ARG A 215 19.35 9.23 2.48
C ARG A 215 20.71 8.77 2.98
N LEU A 216 21.21 7.65 2.49
CA LEU A 216 22.56 7.14 2.84
C LEU A 216 23.66 8.10 2.38
N ALA A 217 23.51 8.74 1.20
CA ALA A 217 24.46 9.75 0.74
C ALA A 217 24.49 10.99 1.65
N LYS A 218 23.32 11.42 2.19
CA LYS A 218 23.23 12.56 3.12
C LYS A 218 23.66 12.23 4.54
N ASN A 219 23.41 11.02 4.97
CA ASN A 219 23.74 10.53 6.32
C ASN A 219 24.24 9.08 6.25
N PRO A 220 25.54 8.84 6.05
CA PRO A 220 26.12 7.49 6.02
C PRO A 220 25.92 6.69 7.32
N ALA A 221 25.83 7.37 8.49
CA ALA A 221 25.58 6.72 9.77
C ALA A 221 24.21 6.03 9.84
N TYR A 222 23.27 6.42 8.96
CA TYR A 222 21.96 5.79 8.84
C TYR A 222 22.03 4.30 8.44
N LEU A 223 23.16 3.88 7.87
CA LEU A 223 23.45 2.46 7.58
C LEU A 223 23.33 1.58 8.84
N ASN A 224 23.83 2.07 9.98
CA ASN A 224 23.77 1.37 11.25
C ASN A 224 22.33 1.23 11.78
N GLU A 225 21.50 2.25 11.60
CA GLU A 225 20.06 2.21 11.94
C GLU A 225 19.31 1.12 11.16
N LEU A 226 19.73 0.86 9.93
CA LEU A 226 19.16 -0.19 9.09
C LEU A 226 19.72 -1.58 9.40
N GLY A 227 20.75 -1.69 10.27
CA GLY A 227 21.45 -2.95 10.54
C GLY A 227 22.24 -3.49 9.33
N LEU A 228 22.57 -2.64 8.37
CA LEU A 228 23.39 -2.99 7.22
C LEU A 228 24.87 -2.79 7.54
N LYS A 229 25.72 -3.72 7.11
CA LYS A 229 27.17 -3.67 7.36
C LYS A 229 27.90 -2.78 6.35
N ASP A 230 27.51 -2.89 5.09
CA ASP A 230 28.18 -2.24 3.97
C ASP A 230 27.20 -1.33 3.22
N MET A 231 27.76 -0.29 2.57
CA MET A 231 26.99 0.62 1.73
C MET A 231 26.42 -0.15 0.53
N PRO A 232 25.08 -0.28 0.42
CA PRO A 232 24.47 -1.05 -0.66
C PRO A 232 24.62 -0.35 -2.01
N LYS A 233 24.81 -1.15 -3.05
CA LYS A 233 24.81 -0.67 -4.44
C LYS A 233 23.39 -0.66 -5.01
N GLU A 234 23.17 0.19 -5.99
CA GLU A 234 21.91 0.19 -6.73
C GLU A 234 21.73 -1.15 -7.47
N GLY A 235 20.53 -1.73 -7.35
CA GLY A 235 20.23 -3.09 -7.83
C GLY A 235 20.61 -4.20 -6.84
N GLU A 236 21.18 -3.88 -5.68
CA GLU A 236 21.58 -4.86 -4.69
C GLU A 236 20.42 -5.27 -3.80
N TRP A 237 20.33 -6.58 -3.56
CA TRP A 237 19.40 -7.17 -2.61
C TRP A 237 20.07 -7.38 -1.26
N PHE A 238 19.32 -7.13 -0.18
CA PHE A 238 19.82 -7.32 1.18
C PHE A 238 19.76 -8.78 1.62
N ALA A 239 20.62 -9.17 2.55
CA ALA A 239 20.60 -10.50 3.17
C ALA A 239 19.32 -10.76 3.98
N HIS A 240 18.66 -9.71 4.45
CA HIS A 240 17.37 -9.73 5.12
C HIS A 240 16.65 -8.39 4.88
N PRO A 241 15.31 -8.34 4.96
CA PRO A 241 14.60 -7.07 4.84
C PRO A 241 14.98 -6.12 5.98
N VAL A 242 15.01 -4.83 5.66
CA VAL A 242 15.17 -3.75 6.63
C VAL A 242 13.87 -2.96 6.75
N LEU A 243 13.67 -2.31 7.90
CA LEU A 243 12.52 -1.44 8.15
C LEU A 243 12.97 0.01 8.31
N GLU A 244 12.18 0.92 7.77
CA GLU A 244 12.26 2.36 8.00
C GLU A 244 10.90 2.85 8.53
N PHE A 245 10.92 3.80 9.43
CA PHE A 245 9.72 4.41 10.00
C PHE A 245 9.59 5.85 9.55
N PHE A 246 8.37 6.23 9.20
CA PHE A 246 8.04 7.61 8.87
C PHE A 246 6.84 8.05 9.71
N THR A 247 6.77 9.36 9.97
CA THR A 247 5.57 9.94 10.57
C THR A 247 4.39 9.78 9.64
N LYS A 248 3.22 9.64 10.24
CA LYS A 248 1.95 9.72 9.54
C LYS A 248 1.13 10.85 10.15
N LEU A 249 0.27 11.47 9.35
CA LEU A 249 -0.61 12.57 9.76
C LEU A 249 0.10 13.92 10.00
N GLU A 250 1.38 14.04 9.70
CA GLU A 250 2.04 15.33 9.58
C GLU A 250 1.80 15.92 8.17
N SER A 251 2.09 17.19 7.98
CA SER A 251 1.97 17.84 6.66
C SER A 251 2.92 17.26 5.62
N LYS A 252 4.01 16.65 6.08
CA LYS A 252 5.01 15.91 5.27
C LYS A 252 5.58 14.79 6.11
N ASP A 253 5.65 13.60 5.53
CA ASP A 253 6.24 12.44 6.19
C ASP A 253 7.71 12.68 6.48
N ARG A 254 8.12 12.43 7.71
CA ARG A 254 9.46 12.61 8.23
C ARG A 254 10.05 11.27 8.62
N LEU A 255 11.27 10.97 8.19
CA LEU A 255 12.01 9.80 8.60
C LEU A 255 12.28 9.85 10.11
N LEU A 256 12.12 8.72 10.78
CA LEU A 256 12.33 8.53 12.20
C LEU A 256 13.42 7.49 12.43
N SER A 257 14.23 7.70 13.47
CA SER A 257 15.01 6.61 14.06
C SER A 257 14.09 5.60 14.76
N PHE A 258 14.59 4.41 15.05
CA PHE A 258 13.85 3.41 15.84
C PHE A 258 13.39 3.97 17.18
N GLN A 259 14.23 4.75 17.85
CA GLN A 259 13.91 5.36 19.15
C GLN A 259 12.80 6.41 19.02
N GLU A 260 12.85 7.26 18.01
CA GLU A 260 11.79 8.25 17.74
C GLU A 260 10.46 7.56 17.38
N ALA A 261 10.51 6.53 16.52
CA ALA A 261 9.33 5.75 16.15
C ALA A 261 8.69 5.06 17.36
N SER A 262 9.49 4.43 18.22
CA SER A 262 9.02 3.81 19.47
C SER A 262 8.32 4.82 20.38
N THR A 263 8.94 5.99 20.57
CA THR A 263 8.38 7.07 21.39
C THR A 263 7.07 7.63 20.80
N MET A 264 7.06 7.89 19.50
CA MET A 264 5.91 8.46 18.79
C MET A 264 4.74 7.50 18.71
N ALA A 265 5.00 6.20 18.52
CA ALA A 265 3.96 5.19 18.49
C ALA A 265 3.17 5.12 19.81
N GLY A 266 3.77 5.54 20.94
CA GLY A 266 3.15 5.47 22.25
C GLY A 266 2.84 4.03 22.70
N LEU A 267 3.58 3.06 22.17
CA LEU A 267 3.44 1.64 22.46
C LEU A 267 4.34 1.23 23.65
N THR A 268 3.98 0.15 24.32
CA THR A 268 4.91 -0.55 25.20
C THR A 268 6.05 -1.18 24.38
N ALA A 269 7.17 -1.51 25.01
CA ALA A 269 8.28 -2.18 24.32
C ALA A 269 7.83 -3.48 23.64
N GLU A 270 7.00 -4.29 24.31
CA GLU A 270 6.44 -5.54 23.80
C GLU A 270 5.53 -5.30 22.57
N HIS A 271 4.64 -4.30 22.61
CA HIS A 271 3.79 -3.96 21.46
C HIS A 271 4.60 -3.41 20.28
N PHE A 272 5.65 -2.63 20.55
CA PHE A 272 6.53 -2.12 19.51
C PHE A 272 7.33 -3.24 18.85
N GLU A 273 7.88 -4.18 19.64
CA GLU A 273 8.52 -5.39 19.12
C GLU A 273 7.55 -6.23 18.28
N THR A 274 6.34 -6.45 18.78
CA THR A 274 5.27 -7.14 18.03
C THR A 274 4.98 -6.46 16.69
N MET A 275 4.92 -5.14 16.67
CA MET A 275 4.71 -4.35 15.44
C MET A 275 5.86 -4.55 14.44
N VAL A 276 7.10 -4.49 14.90
CA VAL A 276 8.29 -4.72 14.09
C VAL A 276 8.28 -6.14 13.49
N GLU A 277 8.08 -7.16 14.32
CA GLU A 277 8.06 -8.56 13.89
C GLU A 277 6.91 -8.86 12.94
N LEU A 278 5.72 -8.30 13.19
CA LEU A 278 4.57 -8.46 12.31
C LEU A 278 4.78 -7.76 10.96
N SER A 279 5.48 -6.61 10.95
CA SER A 279 5.84 -5.91 9.71
C SER A 279 6.83 -6.73 8.88
N LEU A 280 7.85 -7.31 9.50
CA LEU A 280 8.82 -8.21 8.85
C LEU A 280 8.13 -9.47 8.32
N ALA A 281 7.27 -10.10 9.12
CA ALA A 281 6.52 -11.27 8.70
C ALA A 281 5.61 -10.94 7.51
N THR A 282 4.87 -9.82 7.55
CA THR A 282 4.02 -9.36 6.44
C THR A 282 4.85 -9.16 5.18
N ALA A 283 6.01 -8.51 5.28
CA ALA A 283 6.92 -8.33 4.15
C ALA A 283 7.36 -9.67 3.55
N LEU A 284 7.80 -10.63 4.38
CA LEU A 284 8.20 -11.97 3.93
C LEU A 284 7.05 -12.75 3.28
N GLY A 285 5.83 -12.63 3.83
CA GLY A 285 4.63 -13.24 3.26
C GLY A 285 4.31 -12.69 1.87
N LEU A 286 4.30 -11.37 1.72
CA LEU A 286 4.11 -10.71 0.43
C LEU A 286 5.22 -11.08 -0.55
N TYR A 287 6.48 -11.05 -0.10
CA TYR A 287 7.62 -11.46 -0.94
C TYR A 287 7.43 -12.88 -1.49
N ALA A 288 7.04 -13.84 -0.65
CA ALA A 288 6.83 -15.22 -1.09
C ALA A 288 5.66 -15.35 -2.06
N ILE A 289 4.55 -14.63 -1.84
CA ILE A 289 3.40 -14.61 -2.76
C ILE A 289 3.84 -14.14 -4.15
N PHE A 290 4.54 -13.01 -4.23
CA PHE A 290 5.00 -12.47 -5.51
C PHE A 290 6.08 -13.34 -6.16
N ALA A 291 7.05 -13.84 -5.40
CA ALA A 291 8.13 -14.66 -5.91
C ALA A 291 7.64 -15.99 -6.52
N THR A 292 6.57 -16.61 -5.98
CA THR A 292 5.96 -17.80 -6.58
C THR A 292 5.34 -17.54 -7.95
N ARG A 293 5.17 -16.28 -8.31
CA ARG A 293 4.65 -15.81 -9.60
C ARG A 293 5.73 -15.15 -10.48
N GLY A 294 7.00 -15.26 -10.09
CA GLY A 294 8.12 -14.64 -10.80
C GLY A 294 8.15 -13.12 -10.74
N VAL A 295 7.33 -12.51 -9.85
CA VAL A 295 7.32 -11.06 -9.62
C VAL A 295 8.27 -10.74 -8.48
N GLU A 296 9.14 -9.76 -8.68
CA GLU A 296 10.07 -9.26 -7.69
C GLU A 296 9.41 -8.17 -6.85
N LEU A 297 9.37 -8.35 -5.53
CA LEU A 297 8.98 -7.32 -4.56
C LEU A 297 10.25 -6.71 -3.96
N TRP A 298 10.52 -5.44 -4.24
CA TRP A 298 11.73 -4.74 -3.80
C TRP A 298 11.55 -3.94 -2.51
N ASP A 299 10.46 -3.22 -2.40
CA ASP A 299 10.07 -2.48 -1.21
C ASP A 299 8.55 -2.30 -1.16
N GLY A 300 8.07 -1.88 -0.01
CA GLY A 300 6.67 -1.55 0.19
C GLY A 300 6.44 -0.88 1.53
N LYS A 301 5.19 -0.47 1.72
CA LYS A 301 4.73 0.25 2.90
C LYS A 301 3.55 -0.47 3.52
N VAL A 302 3.50 -0.53 4.85
CA VAL A 302 2.37 -1.04 5.62
C VAL A 302 2.02 -0.09 6.77
N GLU A 303 0.79 -0.18 7.23
CA GLU A 303 0.27 0.54 8.37
C GLU A 303 -0.32 -0.44 9.37
N MET A 304 -0.29 -0.07 10.64
CA MET A 304 -0.72 -0.95 11.72
C MET A 304 -1.70 -0.26 12.66
N LEU A 305 -2.55 -1.07 13.28
CA LEU A 305 -3.45 -0.65 14.37
C LEU A 305 -3.04 -1.32 15.66
N LEU A 306 -3.28 -0.66 16.77
CA LEU A 306 -3.27 -1.24 18.10
C LEU A 306 -4.69 -1.65 18.52
N ASP A 307 -4.89 -2.89 18.94
CA ASP A 307 -6.10 -3.37 19.62
C ASP A 307 -5.85 -3.43 21.14
N GLY A 308 -6.35 -2.45 21.88
CA GLY A 308 -6.21 -2.40 23.33
C GLY A 308 -7.00 -3.45 24.11
N ARG A 309 -7.81 -4.28 23.43
CA ARG A 309 -8.59 -5.38 24.04
C ARG A 309 -7.98 -6.74 23.79
N ALA A 310 -6.91 -6.81 23.00
CA ALA A 310 -6.26 -8.07 22.68
C ALA A 310 -5.75 -8.75 23.96
N GLN A 311 -5.94 -10.07 24.03
CA GLN A 311 -5.54 -10.87 25.19
C GLN A 311 -4.06 -11.26 25.17
N THR A 312 -3.43 -11.18 24.01
CA THR A 312 -2.00 -11.49 23.81
C THR A 312 -1.32 -10.41 22.99
N ALA A 313 -0.04 -10.16 23.22
CA ALA A 313 0.74 -9.19 22.44
C ALA A 313 0.72 -9.54 20.94
N ALA A 314 0.85 -10.82 20.59
CA ALA A 314 0.82 -11.29 19.20
C ALA A 314 -0.47 -10.93 18.44
N ARG A 315 -1.58 -10.64 19.14
CA ARG A 315 -2.89 -10.25 18.56
C ARG A 315 -3.23 -8.78 18.76
N SER A 316 -2.39 -8.03 19.49
CA SER A 316 -2.64 -6.62 19.81
C SER A 316 -2.31 -5.67 18.65
N ILE A 317 -1.49 -6.11 17.70
CA ILE A 317 -1.13 -5.33 16.52
C ILE A 317 -1.80 -5.96 15.29
N LEU A 318 -2.52 -5.15 14.53
CA LEU A 318 -3.24 -5.58 13.33
C LEU A 318 -2.69 -4.88 12.10
N LEU A 319 -2.49 -5.65 11.03
CA LEU A 319 -2.22 -5.06 9.72
C LEU A 319 -3.42 -4.28 9.22
N ALA A 320 -3.18 -3.09 8.70
CA ALA A 320 -4.21 -2.15 8.32
C ALA A 320 -3.95 -1.50 6.94
N ASP A 321 -4.86 -0.63 6.58
CA ASP A 321 -4.90 0.15 5.35
C ASP A 321 -4.91 -0.73 4.09
N SER A 322 -4.19 -0.33 3.06
CA SER A 322 -4.17 -0.97 1.75
C SER A 322 -2.92 -1.84 1.60
N ILE A 323 -3.07 -2.97 0.95
CA ILE A 323 -1.95 -3.75 0.44
C ILE A 323 -2.16 -3.93 -1.06
N GLY A 324 -1.27 -3.38 -1.85
CA GLY A 324 -1.41 -3.46 -3.30
C GLY A 324 -0.28 -2.80 -4.07
N PRO A 325 -0.35 -2.81 -5.40
CA PRO A 325 0.69 -2.25 -6.27
C PRO A 325 0.97 -0.75 -6.06
N ASP A 326 0.04 0.00 -5.44
CA ASP A 326 0.24 1.42 -5.16
C ASP A 326 1.18 1.65 -3.97
N GLU A 327 1.25 0.70 -3.03
CA GLU A 327 2.11 0.69 -1.85
C GLU A 327 3.39 -0.14 -2.04
N LEU A 328 3.48 -0.92 -3.13
CA LEU A 328 4.56 -1.87 -3.37
C LEU A 328 5.37 -1.49 -4.61
N ARG A 329 6.68 -1.75 -4.60
CA ARG A 329 7.52 -1.68 -5.79
C ARG A 329 7.71 -3.08 -6.35
N LEU A 330 7.09 -3.32 -7.50
CA LEU A 330 7.04 -4.61 -8.17
C LEU A 330 7.75 -4.53 -9.51
N LEU A 331 8.59 -5.53 -9.78
CA LEU A 331 9.22 -5.72 -11.09
C LEU A 331 8.91 -7.13 -11.62
N TYR A 332 8.80 -7.25 -12.93
CA TYR A 332 8.72 -8.53 -13.63
C TYR A 332 9.65 -8.48 -14.83
N LYS A 333 10.65 -9.40 -14.87
CA LYS A 333 11.68 -9.41 -15.92
C LYS A 333 12.31 -8.02 -16.15
N GLY A 334 12.64 -7.33 -15.05
CA GLY A 334 13.24 -6.00 -15.04
C GLY A 334 12.32 -4.83 -15.37
N GLN A 335 11.02 -5.07 -15.62
CA GLN A 335 10.04 -4.01 -15.90
C GLN A 335 9.19 -3.71 -14.66
N HIS A 336 9.05 -2.43 -14.31
CA HIS A 336 8.14 -1.99 -13.25
C HIS A 336 6.69 -2.33 -13.58
N LEU A 337 5.98 -2.95 -12.62
CA LEU A 337 4.57 -3.32 -12.69
C LEU A 337 3.73 -2.66 -11.58
N SER A 338 4.17 -1.53 -11.09
CA SER A 338 3.48 -0.79 -10.04
C SER A 338 3.44 0.69 -10.38
N LYS A 339 2.91 1.52 -9.50
CA LYS A 339 2.83 2.98 -9.64
C LYS A 339 4.17 3.63 -10.06
N GLU A 340 5.31 3.00 -9.79
CA GLU A 340 6.63 3.51 -10.17
C GLU A 340 6.78 3.70 -11.69
N ILE A 341 6.13 2.87 -12.52
CA ILE A 341 6.20 3.03 -13.98
C ILE A 341 5.60 4.36 -14.44
N ILE A 342 4.56 4.83 -13.75
CA ILE A 342 3.93 6.12 -14.06
C ILE A 342 4.83 7.27 -13.60
N ARG A 343 5.52 7.12 -12.44
CA ARG A 343 6.53 8.10 -12.00
C ARG A 343 7.68 8.21 -13.01
N ILE A 344 8.13 7.07 -13.56
CA ILE A 344 9.17 7.02 -14.60
C ILE A 344 8.70 7.75 -15.87
N TYR A 345 7.45 7.56 -16.30
CA TYR A 345 6.87 8.24 -17.45
C TYR A 345 6.94 9.79 -17.33
N TYR A 346 6.66 10.33 -16.15
CA TYR A 346 6.71 11.78 -15.91
C TYR A 346 8.11 12.30 -15.55
N ARG A 347 9.08 11.42 -15.29
CA ARG A 347 10.44 11.81 -14.88
C ARG A 347 11.12 12.64 -15.95
N GLY A 348 11.74 13.75 -15.53
CA GLY A 348 12.42 14.69 -16.44
C GLY A 348 11.49 15.66 -17.17
N SER A 349 10.17 15.52 -17.05
CA SER A 349 9.22 16.48 -17.62
C SER A 349 9.35 17.87 -17.00
N LYS A 350 8.89 18.89 -17.72
CA LYS A 350 8.85 20.29 -17.20
C LYS A 350 8.02 20.37 -15.91
N TRP A 351 6.92 19.63 -15.86
CA TRP A 351 6.05 19.57 -14.70
C TRP A 351 6.74 18.94 -13.48
N GLU A 352 7.39 17.79 -13.65
CA GLU A 352 8.09 17.12 -12.53
C GLU A 352 9.22 17.99 -11.97
N LYS A 353 9.98 18.69 -12.82
CA LYS A 353 11.01 19.63 -12.38
C LYS A 353 10.42 20.79 -11.57
N ALA A 354 9.32 21.39 -12.06
CA ALA A 354 8.62 22.45 -11.35
C ALA A 354 8.03 21.98 -10.00
N VAL A 355 7.50 20.78 -9.94
CA VAL A 355 7.01 20.17 -8.68
C VAL A 355 8.14 20.05 -7.66
N LYS A 356 9.29 19.50 -8.03
CA LYS A 356 10.45 19.36 -7.13
C LYS A 356 10.91 20.70 -6.61
N GLU A 357 11.09 21.66 -7.51
CA GLU A 357 11.55 23.00 -7.15
C GLU A 357 10.53 23.72 -6.24
N ALA A 358 9.24 23.63 -6.55
CA ALA A 358 8.19 24.19 -5.70
C ALA A 358 8.18 23.57 -4.30
N GLN A 359 8.32 22.24 -4.19
CA GLN A 359 8.40 21.54 -2.92
C GLN A 359 9.60 21.96 -2.08
N GLU A 360 10.79 22.12 -2.71
CA GLU A 360 12.00 22.59 -2.04
C GLU A 360 11.88 24.04 -1.55
N ILE A 361 11.41 24.95 -2.41
CA ILE A 361 11.23 26.37 -2.04
C ILE A 361 10.18 26.51 -0.93
N CYS A 362 9.05 25.82 -1.05
CA CYS A 362 7.99 25.89 -0.05
C CYS A 362 8.44 25.30 1.29
N GLN A 363 9.24 24.25 1.28
CA GLN A 363 9.83 23.71 2.50
C GLN A 363 10.78 24.72 3.17
N GLN A 364 11.63 25.40 2.41
CA GLN A 364 12.55 26.41 2.94
C GLN A 364 11.82 27.63 3.48
N LYS A 365 10.72 28.03 2.84
CA LYS A 365 9.94 29.24 3.19
C LYS A 365 8.77 28.96 4.14
N GLY A 366 8.53 27.73 4.57
CA GLY A 366 7.38 27.36 5.41
C GLY A 366 6.01 27.53 4.75
N ILE A 367 5.95 27.45 3.41
CA ILE A 367 4.69 27.55 2.65
C ILE A 367 4.02 26.17 2.63
N ALA A 368 2.82 26.06 3.20
CA ALA A 368 2.11 24.79 3.32
C ALA A 368 1.58 24.27 1.97
N ASP A 369 0.99 25.13 1.14
CA ASP A 369 0.41 24.76 -0.15
C ASP A 369 1.42 24.93 -1.30
N TRP A 370 2.34 23.98 -1.41
CA TRP A 370 3.33 23.95 -2.47
C TRP A 370 2.71 23.73 -3.85
N LYS A 371 1.54 23.08 -3.94
CA LYS A 371 0.85 22.83 -5.21
C LYS A 371 0.30 24.14 -5.80
N ALA A 372 -0.41 24.94 -4.99
CA ALA A 372 -0.85 26.27 -5.42
C ALA A 372 0.33 27.16 -5.77
N TYR A 373 1.43 27.05 -5.00
CA TYR A 373 2.69 27.76 -5.32
C TYR A 373 3.23 27.32 -6.69
N CYS A 374 3.30 26.02 -6.97
CA CYS A 374 3.76 25.47 -8.24
C CYS A 374 2.93 26.00 -9.42
N GLN A 375 1.61 25.89 -9.32
CA GLN A 375 0.69 26.38 -10.36
C GLN A 375 0.84 27.89 -10.61
N LYS A 376 0.94 28.69 -9.55
CA LYS A 376 1.04 30.13 -9.63
C LYS A 376 2.36 30.60 -10.24
N HIS A 377 3.47 29.97 -9.87
CA HIS A 377 4.81 30.46 -10.24
C HIS A 377 5.38 29.84 -11.51
N TYR A 378 5.01 28.59 -11.80
CA TYR A 378 5.51 27.88 -12.99
C TYR A 378 4.45 27.71 -14.09
N GLY A 379 3.15 27.87 -13.77
CA GLY A 379 2.07 27.77 -14.75
C GLY A 379 1.93 26.39 -15.40
N VAL A 380 2.45 25.34 -14.78
CA VAL A 380 2.47 23.99 -15.33
C VAL A 380 1.55 23.04 -14.57
N ASN A 381 0.91 22.13 -15.30
CA ASN A 381 0.11 21.04 -14.80
C ASN A 381 0.61 19.73 -15.41
N PRO A 382 0.31 18.57 -14.80
CA PRO A 382 0.60 17.29 -15.42
C PRO A 382 -0.20 17.13 -16.72
N GLU A 383 0.46 16.66 -17.76
CA GLU A 383 -0.21 16.29 -18.99
C GLU A 383 -0.84 14.91 -18.87
N PRO A 384 -1.95 14.61 -19.58
CA PRO A 384 -2.47 13.25 -19.69
C PRO A 384 -1.42 12.28 -20.24
N LEU A 385 -1.56 11.00 -19.90
CA LEU A 385 -0.75 9.94 -20.48
C LEU A 385 -0.95 9.90 -22.02
N SER A 386 0.12 9.62 -22.78
CA SER A 386 -0.01 9.42 -24.22
C SER A 386 -0.98 8.26 -24.52
N PRO A 387 -1.74 8.30 -25.62
CA PRO A 387 -2.76 7.28 -25.89
C PRO A 387 -2.23 5.85 -25.89
N SER A 388 -1.03 5.62 -26.44
CA SER A 388 -0.39 4.30 -26.46
C SER A 388 0.00 3.83 -25.05
N PHE A 389 0.61 4.70 -24.26
CA PHE A 389 1.01 4.39 -22.89
C PHE A 389 -0.23 4.21 -21.99
N LYS A 390 -1.24 5.08 -22.13
CA LYS A 390 -2.52 4.98 -21.42
C LYS A 390 -3.18 3.61 -21.68
N ALA A 391 -3.27 3.17 -22.96
CA ALA A 391 -3.86 1.89 -23.32
C ALA A 391 -3.13 0.68 -22.69
N ALA A 392 -1.80 0.76 -22.51
CA ALA A 392 -1.04 -0.26 -21.81
C ALA A 392 -1.30 -0.18 -20.29
N ILE A 393 -1.26 1.02 -19.69
CA ILE A 393 -1.45 1.20 -18.25
C ILE A 393 -2.86 0.81 -17.81
N ASP A 394 -3.90 0.98 -18.64
CA ASP A 394 -5.26 0.51 -18.38
C ASP A 394 -5.38 -1.01 -18.20
N LYS A 395 -4.40 -1.78 -18.70
CA LYS A 395 -4.36 -3.23 -18.53
C LYS A 395 -3.54 -3.66 -17.30
N LEU A 396 -2.63 -2.81 -16.82
CA LEU A 396 -1.61 -3.15 -15.82
C LEU A 396 -2.18 -3.84 -14.58
N TYR A 397 -3.13 -3.20 -13.92
CA TYR A 397 -3.67 -3.69 -12.64
C TYR A 397 -4.51 -4.96 -12.82
N CYS A 398 -5.25 -5.08 -13.92
CA CYS A 398 -6.03 -6.27 -14.25
C CYS A 398 -5.13 -7.48 -14.52
N VAL A 399 -4.08 -7.28 -15.33
CA VAL A 399 -3.10 -8.33 -15.66
C VAL A 399 -2.36 -8.78 -14.40
N LEU A 400 -1.93 -7.83 -13.58
CA LEU A 400 -1.24 -8.14 -12.33
C LEU A 400 -2.13 -8.92 -11.36
N LEU A 401 -3.41 -8.55 -11.21
CA LEU A 401 -4.38 -9.29 -10.39
C LEU A 401 -4.53 -10.72 -10.89
N ASN A 402 -4.83 -10.92 -12.18
CA ASN A 402 -5.01 -12.26 -12.75
C ASN A 402 -3.75 -13.11 -12.54
N HIS A 403 -2.57 -12.54 -12.79
CA HIS A 403 -1.30 -13.24 -12.67
C HIS A 403 -0.97 -13.64 -11.22
N VAL A 404 -1.07 -12.69 -10.27
CA VAL A 404 -0.68 -12.90 -8.87
C VAL A 404 -1.66 -13.82 -8.14
N SER A 405 -2.97 -13.63 -8.36
CA SER A 405 -3.99 -14.46 -7.72
C SER A 405 -4.14 -15.84 -8.37
N ALA A 406 -3.69 -16.04 -9.60
CA ALA A 406 -3.96 -17.19 -10.47
C ALA A 406 -5.47 -17.41 -10.73
N VAL A 407 -6.27 -16.37 -10.61
CA VAL A 407 -7.70 -16.36 -10.93
C VAL A 407 -7.92 -15.42 -12.09
N ASN A 408 -8.62 -15.88 -13.13
CA ASN A 408 -8.99 -15.02 -14.26
C ASN A 408 -10.19 -14.13 -13.83
N VAL A 409 -9.90 -13.03 -13.12
CA VAL A 409 -10.91 -12.08 -12.65
C VAL A 409 -11.36 -11.18 -13.80
N PHE A 410 -10.41 -10.74 -14.63
CA PHE A 410 -10.68 -9.93 -15.83
C PHE A 410 -10.45 -10.78 -17.07
N ASP A 411 -11.54 -11.32 -17.62
CA ASP A 411 -11.48 -12.13 -18.84
C ASP A 411 -11.02 -11.32 -20.06
N GLY A 412 -10.43 -11.99 -21.05
CA GLY A 412 -9.91 -11.36 -22.27
C GLY A 412 -8.68 -10.47 -22.06
N ARG A 413 -8.09 -10.39 -20.87
CA ARG A 413 -6.80 -9.70 -20.65
C ARG A 413 -5.65 -10.61 -21.08
N PRO A 414 -4.57 -10.04 -21.65
CA PRO A 414 -3.39 -10.83 -22.02
C PRO A 414 -2.73 -11.45 -20.76
N ASP A 415 -1.99 -12.53 -20.94
CA ASP A 415 -1.06 -12.99 -19.92
C ASP A 415 0.05 -11.95 -19.67
N ILE A 416 0.77 -12.10 -18.55
CA ILE A 416 1.75 -11.09 -18.11
C ILE A 416 2.92 -10.95 -19.11
N ASP A 417 3.31 -12.02 -19.81
CA ASP A 417 4.42 -11.97 -20.78
C ASP A 417 4.02 -11.22 -22.05
N THR A 418 2.83 -11.50 -22.58
CA THR A 418 2.26 -10.76 -23.71
C THR A 418 2.06 -9.30 -23.36
N PHE A 419 1.50 -9.01 -22.18
CA PHE A 419 1.34 -7.65 -21.66
C PHE A 419 2.69 -6.92 -21.57
N LEU A 420 3.74 -7.58 -21.09
CA LEU A 420 5.07 -6.99 -20.99
C LEU A 420 5.63 -6.51 -22.34
N LEU A 421 5.36 -7.24 -23.42
CA LEU A 421 5.74 -6.83 -24.78
C LEU A 421 4.96 -5.57 -25.22
N GLU A 422 3.66 -5.55 -24.99
CA GLU A 422 2.83 -4.37 -25.28
C GLU A 422 3.30 -3.14 -24.50
N LEU A 423 3.57 -3.29 -23.21
CA LEU A 423 4.04 -2.22 -22.34
C LEU A 423 5.40 -1.66 -22.78
N LYS A 424 6.36 -2.52 -23.11
CA LYS A 424 7.67 -2.10 -23.64
C LYS A 424 7.54 -1.35 -24.98
N ALA A 425 6.64 -1.78 -25.86
CA ALA A 425 6.35 -1.08 -27.10
C ALA A 425 5.74 0.31 -26.85
N ALA A 426 4.81 0.40 -25.90
CA ALA A 426 4.16 1.67 -25.54
C ALA A 426 5.15 2.68 -24.91
N ILE A 427 6.09 2.21 -24.07
CA ILE A 427 7.15 3.06 -23.50
C ILE A 427 8.03 3.63 -24.61
N LYS A 428 8.53 2.78 -25.54
CA LYS A 428 9.37 3.22 -26.66
C LYS A 428 8.67 4.24 -27.56
N SER A 429 7.36 4.08 -27.82
CA SER A 429 6.60 5.05 -28.61
C SER A 429 6.35 6.38 -27.90
N GLY A 430 6.40 6.40 -26.57
CA GLY A 430 6.26 7.60 -25.75
C GLY A 430 7.55 8.39 -25.55
N GLU A 431 8.72 7.75 -25.68
CA GLU A 431 10.05 8.38 -25.57
C GLU A 431 10.41 9.24 -26.80
N SER A 432 9.63 9.19 -27.87
CA SER A 432 9.83 9.97 -29.10
C SER A 432 9.29 11.41 -29.02
N LYS A 433 9.10 11.96 -27.78
CA LYS A 433 8.62 13.35 -27.56
C LYS A 433 9.70 14.28 -27.04
#